data_e7a307d6f902b54c6d62b4b51ec81ec4
#
_entry.id   e7a307d6f902b54c6d62b4b51ec81ec4
#
_cell.length_a   1.000
_cell.length_b   1.000
_cell.length_c   1.000
_cell.angle_alpha   90.00
_cell.angle_beta   90.00
_cell.angle_gamma   90.00
#
_symmetry.space_group_name_H-M   'P 1'
#
loop_
_entity.id
_entity.type
_entity.pdbx_description
1 polymer ?
#
loop_
_entity_poly.entity_id
_entity_poly.type
_entity_poly.pdbx_seq_one_letter_code
_entity_poly.pdbx_strand_id
1 'polypeptide(L)'
;MRYDKAEFKSAYGTFSQLPESDLPEIAFAGRSNVGKSSLLNKLFMRKSLARVSSVPGKTVTINFYDVDGVNFVDLPGYGYAKVAKTEKQRWAEMMEGYFNSNRNIKLVVQLVDMRHPPTKDDIMMMEFLQQTGYEFIVVMTKSDKLKKKKEYTERLENSKKEMSFVQPDRIIPFSAENGEGLETVKKFIEQYVGG
;
A
#
# COMPACT_ATOMS: atom_id res chain seq x y z
N MET A 1 -11.37 -15.21 -2.86
CA MET A 1 -11.23 -14.14 -3.90
C MET A 1 -10.37 -14.66 -5.06
N ARG A 2 -10.72 -14.31 -6.29
CA ARG A 2 -10.02 -14.79 -7.51
C ARG A 2 -8.98 -13.79 -7.99
N TYR A 3 -7.88 -13.71 -7.28
CA TYR A 3 -6.78 -12.75 -7.56
C TYR A 3 -6.18 -12.92 -8.97
N ASP A 4 -6.22 -14.14 -9.53
CA ASP A 4 -5.75 -14.45 -10.88
C ASP A 4 -6.59 -13.79 -11.99
N LYS A 5 -7.80 -13.32 -11.66
CA LYS A 5 -8.70 -12.58 -12.53
C LYS A 5 -8.58 -11.06 -12.42
N ALA A 6 -7.58 -10.56 -11.70
CA ALA A 6 -7.34 -9.13 -11.59
C ALA A 6 -7.20 -8.47 -12.96
N GLU A 7 -7.91 -7.36 -13.16
CA GLU A 7 -7.89 -6.58 -14.39
C GLU A 7 -7.64 -5.10 -14.06
N PHE A 8 -6.84 -4.43 -14.90
CA PHE A 8 -6.69 -2.99 -14.81
C PHE A 8 -7.99 -2.31 -15.26
N LYS A 9 -8.55 -1.45 -14.41
CA LYS A 9 -9.82 -0.76 -14.66
C LYS A 9 -9.60 0.65 -15.19
N SER A 10 -8.83 1.46 -14.48
CA SER A 10 -8.63 2.88 -14.82
C SER A 10 -7.48 3.52 -14.05
N ALA A 11 -7.03 4.68 -14.53
CA ALA A 11 -6.05 5.53 -13.87
C ALA A 11 -6.52 6.97 -13.89
N TYR A 12 -6.42 7.68 -12.78
CA TYR A 12 -6.85 9.06 -12.63
C TYR A 12 -5.70 9.95 -12.20
N GLY A 13 -5.52 11.06 -12.89
CA GLY A 13 -4.44 12.01 -12.64
C GLY A 13 -4.82 13.16 -11.71
N THR A 14 -6.10 13.31 -11.40
CA THR A 14 -6.63 14.33 -10.47
C THR A 14 -7.76 13.74 -9.62
N PHE A 15 -7.96 14.29 -8.44
CA PHE A 15 -9.05 13.90 -7.56
C PHE A 15 -10.43 14.08 -8.21
N SER A 16 -10.64 15.16 -8.93
CA SER A 16 -11.93 15.48 -9.60
C SER A 16 -12.35 14.47 -10.67
N GLN A 17 -11.43 13.62 -11.12
CA GLN A 17 -11.72 12.55 -12.09
C GLN A 17 -12.15 11.23 -11.42
N LEU A 18 -12.01 11.11 -10.08
CA LEU A 18 -12.36 9.87 -9.39
C LEU A 18 -13.86 9.60 -9.51
N PRO A 19 -14.25 8.35 -9.87
CA PRO A 19 -15.65 7.97 -9.88
C PRO A 19 -16.20 7.85 -8.44
N GLU A 20 -17.50 7.79 -8.30
CA GLU A 20 -18.13 7.39 -7.04
C GLU A 20 -17.65 6.00 -6.61
N SER A 21 -17.63 5.77 -5.29
CA SER A 21 -17.17 4.51 -4.70
C SER A 21 -18.36 3.59 -4.44
N ASP A 22 -18.72 2.81 -5.45
CA ASP A 22 -19.85 1.87 -5.45
C ASP A 22 -19.45 0.45 -5.01
N LEU A 23 -18.16 0.11 -5.10
CA LEU A 23 -17.60 -1.19 -4.72
C LEU A 23 -16.72 -1.07 -3.47
N PRO A 24 -16.53 -2.17 -2.71
CA PRO A 24 -15.52 -2.22 -1.66
C PRO A 24 -14.13 -1.87 -2.22
N GLU A 25 -13.35 -1.10 -1.46
CA GLU A 25 -12.01 -0.68 -1.86
C GLU A 25 -10.95 -1.17 -0.88
N ILE A 26 -9.87 -1.74 -1.42
CA ILE A 26 -8.63 -2.02 -0.71
C ILE A 26 -7.57 -1.06 -1.23
N ALA A 27 -7.16 -0.10 -0.39
CA ALA A 27 -6.19 0.91 -0.78
C ALA A 27 -4.76 0.49 -0.44
N PHE A 28 -3.83 0.73 -1.34
CA PHE A 28 -2.40 0.43 -1.16
C PHE A 28 -1.62 1.74 -1.10
N ALA A 29 -1.02 2.02 0.04
CA ALA A 29 -0.24 3.23 0.31
C ALA A 29 1.21 2.88 0.67
N GLY A 30 2.13 3.78 0.39
CA GLY A 30 3.53 3.60 0.75
C GLY A 30 4.44 4.57 0.01
N ARG A 31 5.70 4.62 0.42
CA ARG A 31 6.70 5.45 -0.25
C ARG A 31 6.97 4.96 -1.67
N SER A 32 7.44 5.88 -2.49
CA SER A 32 7.99 5.53 -3.80
C SER A 32 9.06 4.44 -3.67
N ASN A 33 9.01 3.45 -4.56
CA ASN A 33 9.95 2.32 -4.59
C ASN A 33 9.94 1.41 -3.34
N VAL A 34 8.92 1.49 -2.50
CA VAL A 34 8.77 0.62 -1.33
C VAL A 34 8.50 -0.85 -1.70
N GLY A 35 8.02 -1.11 -2.90
CA GLY A 35 7.65 -2.45 -3.38
C GLY A 35 6.14 -2.65 -3.56
N LYS A 36 5.36 -1.56 -3.64
CA LYS A 36 3.90 -1.59 -3.78
C LYS A 36 3.44 -2.33 -5.04
N SER A 37 3.97 -1.99 -6.21
CA SER A 37 3.67 -2.70 -7.46
C SER A 37 4.11 -4.17 -7.43
N SER A 38 5.18 -4.49 -6.71
CA SER A 38 5.64 -5.88 -6.55
C SER A 38 4.66 -6.70 -5.70
N LEU A 39 4.12 -6.12 -4.62
CA LEU A 39 3.07 -6.74 -3.81
C LEU A 39 1.80 -6.95 -4.65
N LEU A 40 1.33 -5.91 -5.35
CA LEU A 40 0.15 -6.01 -6.21
C LEU A 40 0.30 -7.08 -7.28
N ASN A 41 1.42 -7.11 -8.00
CA ASN A 41 1.69 -8.14 -9.00
C ASN A 41 1.73 -9.55 -8.40
N LYS A 42 2.26 -9.69 -7.19
CA LYS A 42 2.28 -10.97 -6.47
C LYS A 42 0.87 -11.41 -6.07
N LEU A 43 0.05 -10.48 -5.54
CA LEU A 43 -1.37 -10.71 -5.24
C LEU A 43 -2.14 -11.13 -6.50
N PHE A 44 -1.95 -10.42 -7.60
CA PHE A 44 -2.65 -10.68 -8.87
C PHE A 44 -2.13 -11.91 -9.62
N MET A 45 -1.09 -12.55 -9.12
CA MET A 45 -0.42 -13.66 -9.82
C MET A 45 0.02 -13.28 -11.25
N ARG A 46 0.40 -12.02 -11.45
CA ARG A 46 0.82 -11.41 -12.73
C ARG A 46 2.22 -10.84 -12.62
N LYS A 47 2.98 -10.88 -13.73
CA LYS A 47 4.36 -10.34 -13.74
C LYS A 47 4.42 -8.82 -13.82
N SER A 48 3.43 -8.16 -14.42
CA SER A 48 3.49 -6.73 -14.76
C SER A 48 2.14 -6.05 -14.94
N LEU A 49 1.08 -6.49 -14.25
CA LEU A 49 -0.23 -5.82 -14.29
C LEU A 49 -0.14 -4.45 -13.61
N ALA A 50 0.40 -4.41 -12.39
CA ALA A 50 0.77 -3.17 -11.73
C ALA A 50 2.16 -2.72 -12.23
N ARG A 51 2.23 -1.52 -12.79
CA ARG A 51 3.46 -1.01 -13.37
C ARG A 51 4.43 -0.56 -12.29
N VAL A 52 5.64 -1.10 -12.29
CA VAL A 52 6.76 -0.59 -11.49
C VAL A 52 7.22 0.72 -12.15
N SER A 53 6.84 1.86 -11.61
CA SER A 53 7.38 3.15 -12.06
C SER A 53 8.78 3.35 -11.50
N SER A 54 9.78 3.17 -12.32
CA SER A 54 11.18 3.46 -11.98
C SER A 54 11.63 4.86 -12.43
N VAL A 55 10.76 5.65 -13.05
CA VAL A 55 11.13 6.95 -13.63
C VAL A 55 10.59 8.07 -12.75
N PRO A 56 11.48 8.88 -12.12
CA PRO A 56 11.07 10.14 -11.47
C PRO A 56 10.44 11.08 -12.51
N GLY A 57 9.31 11.70 -12.16
CA GLY A 57 8.66 12.70 -13.03
C GLY A 57 7.51 12.18 -13.90
N LYS A 58 7.10 10.90 -13.79
CA LYS A 58 5.83 10.47 -14.38
C LYS A 58 4.66 11.02 -13.58
N THR A 59 3.60 11.38 -14.31
CA THR A 59 2.34 11.87 -13.77
C THR A 59 1.85 10.95 -12.63
N VAL A 60 1.68 11.54 -11.46
CA VAL A 60 1.11 10.89 -10.28
C VAL A 60 -0.33 10.48 -10.61
N THR A 61 -0.66 9.21 -10.47
CA THR A 61 -2.01 8.67 -10.72
C THR A 61 -2.46 7.77 -9.59
N ILE A 62 -3.78 7.71 -9.37
CA ILE A 62 -4.44 6.66 -8.61
C ILE A 62 -4.90 5.61 -9.62
N ASN A 63 -4.45 4.35 -9.45
CA ASN A 63 -4.77 3.26 -10.35
C ASN A 63 -5.76 2.29 -9.70
N PHE A 64 -6.80 1.93 -10.44
CA PHE A 64 -7.82 0.99 -10.00
C PHE A 64 -7.67 -0.33 -10.74
N TYR A 65 -7.76 -1.42 -10.00
CA TYR A 65 -7.81 -2.78 -10.50
C TYR A 65 -9.08 -3.44 -9.96
N ASP A 66 -9.83 -4.11 -10.81
CA ASP A 66 -10.94 -4.96 -10.37
C ASP A 66 -10.42 -6.34 -10.01
N VAL A 67 -10.80 -6.83 -8.83
CA VAL A 67 -10.51 -8.18 -8.37
C VAL A 67 -11.78 -8.76 -7.79
N ASP A 68 -12.52 -9.50 -8.59
CA ASP A 68 -13.72 -10.22 -8.14
C ASP A 68 -14.81 -9.29 -7.53
N GLY A 69 -14.97 -8.09 -8.13
CA GLY A 69 -15.91 -7.08 -7.67
C GLY A 69 -15.41 -6.20 -6.50
N VAL A 70 -14.12 -6.25 -6.21
CA VAL A 70 -13.45 -5.38 -5.24
C VAL A 70 -12.44 -4.48 -5.96
N ASN A 71 -12.48 -3.19 -5.72
CA ASN A 71 -11.48 -2.27 -6.25
C ASN A 71 -10.19 -2.33 -5.42
N PHE A 72 -9.10 -2.76 -6.04
CA PHE A 72 -7.75 -2.61 -5.51
C PHE A 72 -7.20 -1.28 -6.01
N VAL A 73 -6.92 -0.36 -5.08
CA VAL A 73 -6.59 1.02 -5.39
C VAL A 73 -5.11 1.29 -5.08
N ASP A 74 -4.32 1.43 -6.13
CA ASP A 74 -2.90 1.75 -6.03
C ASP A 74 -2.73 3.27 -5.91
N LEU A 75 -2.52 3.74 -4.68
CA LEU A 75 -2.33 5.15 -4.37
C LEU A 75 -0.92 5.60 -4.78
N PRO A 76 -0.76 6.88 -5.17
CA PRO A 76 0.55 7.40 -5.54
C PRO A 76 1.54 7.35 -4.38
N GLY A 77 2.76 6.93 -4.67
CA GLY A 77 3.83 6.86 -3.66
C GLY A 77 4.23 8.24 -3.16
N TYR A 78 4.56 8.33 -1.86
CA TYR A 78 5.08 9.55 -1.24
C TYR A 78 6.62 9.50 -1.05
N GLY A 79 7.22 10.56 -0.47
CA GLY A 79 8.63 10.57 -0.06
C GLY A 79 9.62 10.74 -1.21
N TYR A 80 9.22 11.36 -2.32
CA TYR A 80 10.15 11.75 -3.38
C TYR A 80 11.04 12.91 -2.94
N ALA A 81 12.35 12.66 -2.81
CA ALA A 81 13.31 13.67 -2.39
C ALA A 81 13.52 14.81 -3.40
N LYS A 82 13.23 14.59 -4.68
CA LYS A 82 13.51 15.50 -5.80
C LYS A 82 12.31 15.71 -6.72
N VAL A 83 11.15 16.06 -6.16
CA VAL A 83 10.02 16.49 -6.99
C VAL A 83 9.73 17.96 -6.82
N ALA A 84 9.23 18.61 -7.88
CA ALA A 84 8.81 19.99 -7.83
C ALA A 84 7.73 20.20 -6.74
N LYS A 85 7.70 21.41 -6.15
CA LYS A 85 6.70 21.78 -5.13
C LYS A 85 5.27 21.56 -5.62
N THR A 86 5.01 21.81 -6.90
CA THR A 86 3.73 21.57 -7.58
C THR A 86 3.30 20.09 -7.58
N GLU A 87 4.25 19.18 -7.76
CA GLU A 87 3.95 17.73 -7.74
C GLU A 87 3.65 17.25 -6.30
N LYS A 88 4.32 17.80 -5.29
CA LYS A 88 4.00 17.50 -3.88
C LYS A 88 2.61 18.00 -3.52
N GLN A 89 2.24 19.20 -3.96
CA GLN A 89 0.92 19.75 -3.74
C GLN A 89 -0.16 18.91 -4.43
N ARG A 90 0.05 18.55 -5.68
CA ARG A 90 -0.86 17.68 -6.43
C ARG A 90 -1.03 16.32 -5.76
N TRP A 91 0.07 15.73 -5.26
CA TRP A 91 0.02 14.48 -4.50
C TRP A 91 -0.86 14.63 -3.25
N ALA A 92 -0.65 15.69 -2.47
CA ALA A 92 -1.43 15.97 -1.26
C ALA A 92 -2.92 16.13 -1.58
N GLU A 93 -3.27 16.91 -2.60
CA GLU A 93 -4.66 17.12 -3.06
C GLU A 93 -5.32 15.80 -3.47
N MET A 94 -4.59 14.92 -4.17
CA MET A 94 -5.09 13.60 -4.56
C MET A 94 -5.34 12.70 -3.35
N MET A 95 -4.42 12.67 -2.38
CA MET A 95 -4.55 11.84 -1.17
C MET A 95 -5.68 12.35 -0.26
N GLU A 96 -5.73 13.65 0.00
CA GLU A 96 -6.83 14.27 0.77
C GLU A 96 -8.17 14.03 0.09
N GLY A 97 -8.25 14.26 -1.21
CA GLY A 97 -9.46 14.03 -1.99
C GLY A 97 -9.92 12.57 -1.92
N TYR A 98 -9.01 11.63 -2.07
CA TYR A 98 -9.32 10.20 -1.99
C TYR A 98 -9.89 9.82 -0.62
N PHE A 99 -9.20 10.16 0.47
CA PHE A 99 -9.63 9.77 1.81
C PHE A 99 -10.84 10.56 2.34
N ASN A 100 -11.06 11.80 1.90
CA ASN A 100 -12.17 12.64 2.36
C ASN A 100 -13.46 12.51 1.50
N SER A 101 -13.47 11.72 0.44
CA SER A 101 -14.59 11.61 -0.50
C SER A 101 -15.61 10.49 -0.18
N ASN A 102 -15.77 10.13 1.09
CA ASN A 102 -16.74 9.12 1.55
C ASN A 102 -16.71 7.81 0.75
N ARG A 103 -15.52 7.29 0.51
CA ARG A 103 -15.29 6.05 -0.24
C ARG A 103 -15.54 4.81 0.62
N ASN A 104 -15.94 3.71 -0.01
CA ASN A 104 -16.16 2.43 0.64
C ASN A 104 -14.83 1.68 0.91
N ILE A 105 -13.86 2.37 1.55
CA ILE A 105 -12.55 1.83 1.88
C ILE A 105 -12.72 0.83 3.04
N LYS A 106 -12.44 -0.43 2.79
CA LYS A 106 -12.54 -1.52 3.78
C LYS A 106 -11.23 -1.76 4.52
N LEU A 107 -10.11 -1.58 3.84
CA LEU A 107 -8.78 -1.80 4.40
C LEU A 107 -7.74 -0.95 3.66
N VAL A 108 -6.81 -0.39 4.40
CA VAL A 108 -5.61 0.21 3.83
C VAL A 108 -4.41 -0.70 4.09
N VAL A 109 -3.71 -1.07 3.04
CA VAL A 109 -2.45 -1.80 3.10
C VAL A 109 -1.33 -0.79 3.03
N GLN A 110 -0.74 -0.47 4.19
CA GLN A 110 0.38 0.46 4.30
C GLN A 110 1.70 -0.30 4.14
N LEU A 111 2.49 0.06 3.15
CA LEU A 111 3.78 -0.59 2.89
C LEU A 111 4.93 0.21 3.50
N VAL A 112 5.85 -0.51 4.14
CA VAL A 112 7.09 0.03 4.75
C VAL A 112 8.26 -0.86 4.33
N ASP A 113 9.42 -0.30 4.06
CA ASP A 113 10.62 -1.07 3.72
C ASP A 113 11.25 -1.67 4.99
N MET A 114 11.27 -3.01 5.10
CA MET A 114 11.74 -3.70 6.30
C MET A 114 13.24 -3.47 6.60
N ARG A 115 14.02 -3.06 5.60
CA ARG A 115 15.48 -2.87 5.77
C ARG A 115 15.84 -1.71 6.68
N HIS A 116 14.92 -0.78 6.92
CA HIS A 116 15.13 0.47 7.64
C HIS A 116 14.01 0.73 8.65
N PRO A 117 14.24 1.58 9.67
CA PRO A 117 13.15 2.14 10.45
C PRO A 117 12.10 2.82 9.58
N PRO A 118 10.81 2.81 9.96
CA PRO A 118 9.80 3.61 9.30
C PRO A 118 10.22 5.06 9.22
N THR A 119 10.02 5.69 8.08
CA THR A 119 10.33 7.11 7.92
C THR A 119 9.28 7.97 8.61
N LYS A 120 9.57 9.26 8.76
CA LYS A 120 8.58 10.22 9.29
C LYS A 120 7.29 10.21 8.47
N ASP A 121 7.40 10.14 7.14
CA ASP A 121 6.24 10.09 6.25
C ASP A 121 5.44 8.80 6.44
N ASP A 122 6.10 7.65 6.68
CA ASP A 122 5.43 6.38 6.98
C ASP A 122 4.63 6.48 8.29
N ILE A 123 5.25 7.03 9.33
CA ILE A 123 4.60 7.24 10.64
C ILE A 123 3.42 8.20 10.50
N MET A 124 3.61 9.35 9.84
CA MET A 124 2.52 10.33 9.62
C MET A 124 1.33 9.71 8.88
N MET A 125 1.58 8.87 7.87
CA MET A 125 0.50 8.19 7.14
C MET A 125 -0.24 7.21 8.05
N MET A 126 0.45 6.41 8.85
CA MET A 126 -0.18 5.47 9.78
C MET A 126 -0.96 6.18 10.88
N GLU A 127 -0.42 7.26 11.44
CA GLU A 127 -1.12 8.10 12.42
C GLU A 127 -2.39 8.72 11.83
N PHE A 128 -2.33 9.21 10.60
CA PHE A 128 -3.51 9.70 9.87
C PHE A 128 -4.58 8.62 9.75
N LEU A 129 -4.22 7.41 9.33
CA LEU A 129 -5.16 6.29 9.20
C LEU A 129 -5.80 5.95 10.55
N GLN A 130 -5.00 5.92 11.63
CA GLN A 130 -5.50 5.66 12.97
C GLN A 130 -6.46 6.76 13.46
N GLN A 131 -6.09 8.02 13.29
CA GLN A 131 -6.88 9.17 13.74
C GLN A 131 -8.21 9.29 12.97
N THR A 132 -8.22 8.92 11.70
CA THR A 132 -9.42 8.95 10.85
C THR A 132 -10.27 7.68 10.96
N GLY A 133 -9.82 6.68 11.73
CA GLY A 133 -10.54 5.43 11.95
C GLY A 133 -10.53 4.45 10.77
N TYR A 134 -9.63 4.62 9.81
CA TYR A 134 -9.45 3.63 8.75
C TYR A 134 -8.78 2.37 9.28
N GLU A 135 -9.35 1.22 8.96
CA GLU A 135 -8.72 -0.07 9.22
C GLU A 135 -7.48 -0.23 8.33
N PHE A 136 -6.36 -0.62 8.91
CA PHE A 136 -5.14 -0.83 8.15
C PHE A 136 -4.25 -1.95 8.69
N ILE A 137 -3.41 -2.48 7.82
CA ILE A 137 -2.29 -3.38 8.11
C ILE A 137 -1.00 -2.76 7.60
N VAL A 138 0.11 -3.13 8.21
CA VAL A 138 1.45 -2.70 7.79
C VAL A 138 2.16 -3.89 7.15
N VAL A 139 2.51 -3.77 5.87
CA VAL A 139 3.26 -4.78 5.13
C VAL A 139 4.71 -4.33 5.01
N MET A 140 5.59 -5.04 5.71
CA MET A 140 7.03 -4.77 5.74
C MET A 140 7.71 -5.48 4.58
N THR A 141 7.92 -4.75 3.48
CA THR A 141 8.45 -5.29 2.22
C THR A 141 9.95 -5.57 2.27
N LYS A 142 10.43 -6.39 1.31
CA LYS A 142 11.85 -6.70 1.12
C LYS A 142 12.49 -7.46 2.30
N SER A 143 11.70 -8.27 3.00
CA SER A 143 12.19 -9.10 4.11
C SER A 143 13.31 -10.06 3.68
N ASP A 144 13.29 -10.52 2.43
CA ASP A 144 14.35 -11.34 1.80
C ASP A 144 15.74 -10.69 1.77
N LYS A 145 15.82 -9.37 1.91
CA LYS A 145 17.09 -8.65 1.93
C LYS A 145 17.80 -8.74 3.28
N LEU A 146 17.09 -9.13 4.33
CA LEU A 146 17.66 -9.41 5.67
C LEU A 146 18.05 -10.90 5.76
N LYS A 147 19.21 -11.24 5.22
CA LYS A 147 19.64 -12.63 5.04
C LYS A 147 20.01 -13.34 6.34
N LYS A 148 20.49 -12.60 7.36
CA LYS A 148 20.85 -13.16 8.64
C LYS A 148 19.63 -13.24 9.55
N LYS A 149 19.33 -14.42 10.10
CA LYS A 149 18.19 -14.65 10.98
C LYS A 149 18.16 -13.66 12.16
N LYS A 150 19.33 -13.35 12.73
CA LYS A 150 19.46 -12.38 13.82
C LYS A 150 19.00 -10.97 13.39
N GLU A 151 19.49 -10.48 12.26
CA GLU A 151 19.10 -9.15 11.71
C GLU A 151 17.60 -9.07 11.42
N TYR A 152 17.04 -10.13 10.83
CA TYR A 152 15.62 -10.24 10.58
C TYR A 152 14.80 -10.15 11.87
N THR A 153 15.15 -10.97 12.87
CA THR A 153 14.42 -10.99 14.15
C THR A 153 14.52 -9.65 14.87
N GLU A 154 15.72 -9.09 14.99
CA GLU A 154 15.95 -7.79 15.61
C GLU A 154 15.18 -6.67 14.88
N ARG A 155 15.18 -6.67 13.55
CA ARG A 155 14.45 -5.67 12.77
C ARG A 155 12.94 -5.76 12.97
N LEU A 156 12.39 -6.98 13.00
CA LEU A 156 10.97 -7.21 13.26
C LEU A 156 10.56 -6.73 14.66
N GLU A 157 11.34 -7.08 15.68
CA GLU A 157 11.07 -6.66 17.06
C GLU A 157 11.18 -5.13 17.23
N ASN A 158 12.18 -4.52 16.60
CA ASN A 158 12.32 -3.06 16.61
C ASN A 158 11.16 -2.39 15.89
N SER A 159 10.70 -2.94 14.76
CA SER A 159 9.54 -2.40 14.02
C SER A 159 8.27 -2.39 14.85
N LYS A 160 8.02 -3.43 15.64
CA LYS A 160 6.89 -3.48 16.58
C LYS A 160 6.97 -2.40 17.65
N LYS A 161 8.17 -2.06 18.11
CA LYS A 161 8.38 -0.96 19.08
C LYS A 161 8.21 0.41 18.43
N GLU A 162 8.76 0.60 17.24
CA GLU A 162 8.69 1.85 16.47
C GLU A 162 7.27 2.18 16.02
N MET A 163 6.44 1.16 15.81
CA MET A 163 5.03 1.25 15.45
C MET A 163 4.13 0.68 16.58
N SER A 164 4.44 1.01 17.83
CA SER A 164 3.77 0.47 19.02
C SER A 164 2.26 0.78 19.10
N PHE A 165 1.78 1.74 18.32
CA PHE A 165 0.36 2.05 18.16
C PHE A 165 -0.35 1.12 17.16
N VAL A 166 0.39 0.26 16.43
CA VAL A 166 -0.15 -0.78 15.54
C VAL A 166 -0.14 -2.11 16.26
N GLN A 167 -1.23 -2.87 16.20
CA GLN A 167 -1.29 -4.21 16.79
C GLN A 167 -0.22 -5.13 16.14
N PRO A 168 0.53 -5.92 16.93
CA PRO A 168 1.65 -6.70 16.41
C PRO A 168 1.31 -7.70 15.32
N ASP A 169 0.10 -8.26 15.33
CA ASP A 169 -0.41 -9.19 14.32
C ASP A 169 -0.76 -8.51 12.99
N ARG A 170 -0.91 -7.19 13.01
CA ARG A 170 -1.11 -6.34 11.82
C ARG A 170 0.19 -5.89 11.15
N ILE A 171 1.35 -6.23 11.71
CA ILE A 171 2.68 -5.94 11.14
C ILE A 171 3.20 -7.20 10.48
N ILE A 172 3.19 -7.24 9.14
CA ILE A 172 3.39 -8.45 8.35
C ILE A 172 4.68 -8.34 7.52
N PRO A 173 5.73 -9.11 7.83
CA PRO A 173 6.89 -9.23 6.95
C PRO A 173 6.47 -9.81 5.58
N PHE A 174 7.00 -9.23 4.50
CA PHE A 174 6.65 -9.62 3.14
C PHE A 174 7.86 -9.63 2.21
N SER A 175 7.92 -10.65 1.37
CA SER A 175 8.86 -10.74 0.24
C SER A 175 8.13 -11.06 -1.06
N ALA A 176 8.30 -10.21 -2.06
CA ALA A 176 7.84 -10.50 -3.41
C ALA A 176 8.68 -11.60 -4.09
N GLU A 177 9.89 -11.87 -3.61
CA GLU A 177 10.79 -12.88 -4.16
C GLU A 177 10.35 -14.29 -3.76
N ASN A 178 10.24 -14.57 -2.47
CA ASN A 178 9.92 -15.90 -1.94
C ASN A 178 8.45 -16.11 -1.53
N GLY A 179 7.63 -15.04 -1.51
CA GLY A 179 6.21 -15.11 -1.17
C GLY A 179 5.90 -15.06 0.31
N GLU A 180 6.89 -14.80 1.17
CA GLU A 180 6.65 -14.60 2.60
C GLU A 180 5.56 -13.56 2.84
N GLY A 181 4.62 -13.85 3.76
CA GLY A 181 3.55 -12.95 4.17
C GLY A 181 2.38 -12.83 3.18
N LEU A 182 2.49 -13.35 1.95
CA LEU A 182 1.45 -13.19 0.92
C LEU A 182 0.09 -13.72 1.38
N GLU A 183 0.05 -14.92 1.92
CA GLU A 183 -1.21 -15.55 2.36
C GLU A 183 -1.80 -14.85 3.59
N THR A 184 -0.96 -14.27 4.46
CA THR A 184 -1.42 -13.46 5.58
C THR A 184 -2.09 -12.17 5.09
N VAL A 185 -1.48 -11.48 4.11
CA VAL A 185 -2.08 -10.29 3.49
C VAL A 185 -3.42 -10.61 2.83
N LYS A 186 -3.50 -11.72 2.08
CA LYS A 186 -4.76 -12.18 1.47
C LYS A 186 -5.85 -12.44 2.51
N LYS A 187 -5.52 -13.12 3.63
CA LYS A 187 -6.46 -13.35 4.73
C LYS A 187 -7.05 -12.06 5.27
N PHE A 188 -6.21 -11.05 5.55
CA PHE A 188 -6.71 -9.75 5.99
C PHE A 188 -7.63 -9.11 4.95
N ILE A 189 -7.23 -9.08 3.68
CA ILE A 189 -8.07 -8.53 2.62
C ILE A 189 -9.44 -9.23 2.57
N GLU A 190 -9.46 -10.56 2.56
CA GLU A 190 -10.68 -11.35 2.47
C GLU A 190 -11.58 -11.20 3.70
N GLN A 191 -10.99 -11.03 4.89
CA GLN A 191 -11.73 -10.76 6.12
C GLN A 191 -12.50 -9.43 6.04
N TYR A 192 -11.93 -8.40 5.44
CA TYR A 192 -12.55 -7.06 5.36
C TYR A 192 -13.51 -6.88 4.19
N VAL A 193 -13.45 -7.72 3.16
CA VAL A 193 -14.36 -7.65 2.01
C VAL A 193 -15.44 -8.72 2.00
N GLY A 194 -15.30 -9.77 2.80
CA GLY A 194 -16.23 -10.90 2.87
C GLY A 194 -17.25 -10.81 4.00
N GLY A 195 -17.26 -9.71 4.78
CA GLY A 195 -18.19 -9.46 5.89
C GLY A 195 -19.41 -8.65 5.46
#